data_2ce155b47d564c3d4b02cd16f2b8dc90
#
_entry.id   2ce155b47d564c3d4b02cd16f2b8dc90
#
_cell.length_a   1.000
_cell.length_b   1.000
_cell.length_c   1.000
_cell.angle_alpha   90.00
_cell.angle_beta   90.00
_cell.angle_gamma   90.00
#
_symmetry.space_group_name_H-M   'P 1'
#
loop_
_entity.id
_entity.type
_entity.pdbx_description
1 polymer ?
#
loop_
_entity_poly.entity_id
_entity_poly.type
_entity_poly.pdbx_seq_one_letter_code
_entity_poly.pdbx_strand_id
1 'polypeptide(L)'
;MIYIYRFLINIIIILSPLIILIRLLKKKEDIKRFKEKFSFFSKKRGRGKLIWFHTASVGELLSIVSLIKKMEKNKKISQILVTTTTLTSSKLFNKFKFKKAIHQFFPIDNNSLTKKFLDYWSPNLAIFIESEIWPNMIKNLEKKSIKKILLNARISKKSYNRWKLLGSFSEDLFKSFDLTLPQNTESKVYINKLNVKKIKFLGNLKFAQNDFFYNKPNYKFKKFIKTKKLWCGLSTH
;
A
#
# COMPACT_ATOMS: atom_id res chain seq x y z
N MET A 1 -17.73 -1.56 -17.32
CA MET A 1 -16.52 -0.85 -16.82
C MET A 1 -15.36 -1.78 -16.54
N ILE A 2 -15.51 -2.91 -15.79
CA ILE A 2 -14.37 -3.82 -15.52
C ILE A 2 -13.71 -4.40 -16.77
N TYR A 3 -14.47 -4.71 -17.80
CA TYR A 3 -13.93 -5.23 -19.08
C TYR A 3 -13.10 -4.20 -19.82
N ILE A 4 -13.53 -2.92 -19.81
CA ILE A 4 -12.76 -1.80 -20.40
C ILE A 4 -11.44 -1.63 -19.62
N TYR A 5 -11.50 -1.63 -18.29
CA TYR A 5 -10.31 -1.58 -17.45
C TYR A 5 -9.34 -2.73 -17.76
N ARG A 6 -9.84 -3.97 -17.88
CA ARG A 6 -9.03 -5.15 -18.23
C ARG A 6 -8.40 -5.02 -19.61
N PHE A 7 -9.15 -4.51 -20.58
CA PHE A 7 -8.62 -4.28 -21.93
C PHE A 7 -7.45 -3.29 -21.89
N LEU A 8 -7.60 -2.15 -21.21
CA LEU A 8 -6.52 -1.16 -21.06
C LEU A 8 -5.30 -1.74 -20.31
N ILE A 9 -5.51 -2.51 -19.26
CA ILE A 9 -4.40 -3.17 -18.54
C ILE A 9 -3.70 -4.19 -19.43
N ASN A 10 -4.40 -4.93 -20.29
CA ASN A 10 -3.78 -5.86 -21.23
C ASN A 10 -2.88 -5.13 -22.24
N ILE A 11 -3.27 -3.95 -22.72
CA ILE A 11 -2.39 -3.11 -23.55
C ILE A 11 -1.12 -2.74 -22.77
N ILE A 12 -1.26 -2.32 -21.49
CA ILE A 12 -0.13 -2.01 -20.64
C ILE A 12 0.79 -3.23 -20.46
N ILE A 13 0.23 -4.45 -20.35
CA ILE A 13 1.03 -5.68 -20.27
C ILE A 13 1.83 -5.91 -21.55
N ILE A 14 1.25 -5.71 -22.71
CA ILE A 14 1.95 -5.85 -24.01
C ILE A 14 3.10 -4.83 -24.09
N LEU A 15 2.89 -3.61 -23.64
CA LEU A 15 3.91 -2.55 -23.63
C LEU A 15 4.91 -2.66 -22.46
N SER A 16 4.63 -3.52 -21.48
CA SER A 16 5.42 -3.58 -20.24
C SER A 16 6.89 -3.95 -20.44
N PRO A 17 7.33 -4.79 -21.42
CA PRO A 17 8.75 -5.05 -21.64
C PRO A 17 9.53 -3.77 -21.97
N LEU A 18 8.96 -2.92 -22.85
CA LEU A 18 9.55 -1.64 -23.20
C LEU A 18 9.60 -0.68 -22.01
N ILE A 19 8.49 -0.59 -21.29
CA ILE A 19 8.38 0.27 -20.09
C ILE A 19 9.42 -0.16 -19.04
N ILE A 20 9.57 -1.46 -18.81
CA ILE A 20 10.52 -1.98 -17.83
C ILE A 20 11.96 -1.76 -18.29
N LEU A 21 12.26 -1.96 -19.57
CA LEU A 21 13.57 -1.66 -20.13
C LEU A 21 13.97 -0.20 -19.87
N ILE A 22 13.10 0.75 -20.22
CA ILE A 22 13.34 2.18 -19.98
C ILE A 22 13.54 2.45 -18.48
N ARG A 23 12.76 1.81 -17.60
CA ARG A 23 12.86 1.99 -16.16
C ARG A 23 14.15 1.36 -15.59
N LEU A 24 14.62 0.24 -16.15
CA LEU A 24 15.90 -0.38 -15.80
C LEU A 24 17.07 0.53 -16.19
N LEU A 25 17.06 1.06 -17.42
CA LEU A 25 18.08 2.02 -17.89
C LEU A 25 18.12 3.27 -17.00
N LYS A 26 16.96 3.77 -16.56
CA LYS A 26 16.84 4.90 -15.63
C LYS A 26 17.11 4.52 -14.15
N LYS A 27 17.55 3.30 -13.85
CA LYS A 27 17.81 2.79 -12.48
C LYS A 27 16.59 2.94 -11.54
N LYS A 28 15.37 2.90 -12.09
CA LYS A 28 14.10 3.01 -11.35
C LYS A 28 13.44 1.65 -11.06
N GLU A 29 14.08 0.55 -11.50
CA GLU A 29 13.65 -0.83 -11.25
C GLU A 29 14.78 -1.67 -10.67
N ASP A 30 14.41 -2.77 -10.01
CA ASP A 30 15.34 -3.77 -9.51
C ASP A 30 15.61 -4.83 -10.58
N ILE A 31 16.85 -4.91 -11.06
CA ILE A 31 17.27 -5.83 -12.14
C ILE A 31 16.98 -7.30 -11.79
N LYS A 32 17.11 -7.67 -10.51
CA LYS A 32 16.90 -9.06 -10.06
C LYS A 32 15.44 -9.37 -9.75
N ARG A 33 14.67 -8.35 -9.35
CA ARG A 33 13.33 -8.54 -8.77
C ARG A 33 12.18 -7.95 -9.60
N PHE A 34 12.41 -7.29 -10.73
CA PHE A 34 11.34 -6.73 -11.57
C PHE A 34 10.30 -7.78 -12.02
N LYS A 35 10.73 -9.04 -12.17
CA LYS A 35 9.84 -10.17 -12.51
C LYS A 35 8.73 -10.40 -11.48
N GLU A 36 8.90 -9.94 -10.24
CA GLU A 36 7.86 -10.02 -9.21
C GLU A 36 6.58 -9.28 -9.61
N LYS A 37 6.70 -8.22 -10.41
CA LYS A 37 5.55 -7.48 -10.98
C LYS A 37 4.71 -8.30 -11.96
N PHE A 38 5.26 -9.41 -12.45
CA PHE A 38 4.56 -10.41 -13.27
C PHE A 38 4.19 -11.66 -12.47
N SER A 39 4.05 -11.52 -11.16
CA SER A 39 3.72 -12.62 -10.24
C SER A 39 4.70 -13.80 -10.31
N PHE A 40 6.00 -13.50 -10.43
CA PHE A 40 7.07 -14.39 -10.04
C PHE A 40 7.39 -14.17 -8.56
N PHE A 41 7.79 -15.22 -7.88
CA PHE A 41 7.94 -15.20 -6.43
C PHE A 41 9.40 -15.42 -6.05
N SER A 42 10.03 -14.39 -5.43
CA SER A 42 11.40 -14.49 -4.92
C SER A 42 11.45 -14.93 -3.46
N LYS A 43 10.30 -14.95 -2.78
CA LYS A 43 10.15 -15.34 -1.39
C LYS A 43 9.19 -16.52 -1.26
N LYS A 44 9.42 -17.36 -0.26
CA LYS A 44 8.56 -18.51 0.02
C LYS A 44 7.38 -18.14 0.91
N ARG A 45 6.21 -18.66 0.60
CA ARG A 45 5.04 -18.66 1.46
C ARG A 45 5.29 -19.60 2.64
N GLY A 46 5.33 -19.07 3.85
CA GLY A 46 5.42 -19.87 5.08
C GLY A 46 4.08 -20.54 5.44
N ARG A 47 4.10 -21.59 6.26
CA ARG A 47 2.86 -22.20 6.77
C ARG A 47 2.17 -21.25 7.76
N GLY A 48 0.83 -21.39 7.90
CA GLY A 48 0.03 -20.68 8.89
C GLY A 48 -0.51 -19.32 8.40
N LYS A 49 -0.91 -18.47 9.36
CA LYS A 49 -1.67 -17.23 9.07
C LYS A 49 -0.79 -16.14 8.50
N LEU A 50 -1.16 -15.66 7.31
CA LEU A 50 -0.49 -14.58 6.59
C LEU A 50 -1.38 -13.32 6.58
N ILE A 51 -0.80 -12.19 6.99
CA ILE A 51 -1.40 -10.87 6.83
C ILE A 51 -0.63 -10.13 5.73
N TRP A 52 -1.36 -9.58 4.78
CA TRP A 52 -0.77 -8.87 3.66
C TRP A 52 -1.06 -7.37 3.76
N PHE A 53 0.00 -6.54 3.65
CA PHE A 53 -0.08 -5.09 3.51
C PHE A 53 0.35 -4.67 2.11
N HIS A 54 -0.41 -3.79 1.49
CA HIS A 54 -0.02 -3.12 0.26
C HIS A 54 0.13 -1.63 0.46
N THR A 55 1.30 -1.10 0.07
CA THR A 55 1.65 0.32 0.09
C THR A 55 2.33 0.71 -1.21
N ALA A 56 2.04 1.87 -1.79
CA ALA A 56 2.71 2.31 -3.01
C ALA A 56 3.98 3.12 -2.71
N SER A 57 3.94 3.98 -1.71
CA SER A 57 4.96 5.00 -1.43
C SER A 57 5.78 4.73 -0.17
N VAL A 58 6.90 5.47 -0.06
CA VAL A 58 7.74 5.49 1.15
C VAL A 58 6.94 5.96 2.37
N GLY A 59 6.14 7.02 2.22
CA GLY A 59 5.34 7.57 3.32
C GLY A 59 4.29 6.58 3.84
N GLU A 60 3.63 5.85 2.94
CA GLU A 60 2.68 4.80 3.30
C GLU A 60 3.39 3.63 4.00
N LEU A 61 4.55 3.19 3.48
CA LEU A 61 5.34 2.14 4.14
C LEU A 61 5.72 2.55 5.56
N LEU A 62 6.24 3.77 5.74
CA LEU A 62 6.59 4.28 7.06
C LEU A 62 5.40 4.28 8.00
N SER A 63 4.21 4.65 7.52
CA SER A 63 2.99 4.71 8.34
C SER A 63 2.59 3.38 8.98
N ILE A 64 2.99 2.26 8.39
CA ILE A 64 2.65 0.91 8.89
C ILE A 64 3.76 0.21 9.66
N VAL A 65 4.97 0.75 9.73
CA VAL A 65 6.13 0.09 10.39
C VAL A 65 5.83 -0.28 11.84
N SER A 66 5.26 0.66 12.62
CA SER A 66 4.88 0.42 14.01
C SER A 66 3.83 -0.68 14.13
N LEU A 67 2.85 -0.69 13.22
CA LEU A 67 1.81 -1.71 13.17
C LEU A 67 2.41 -3.10 12.84
N ILE A 68 3.29 -3.19 11.84
CA ILE A 68 3.99 -4.44 11.51
C ILE A 68 4.76 -4.97 12.73
N LYS A 69 5.57 -4.13 13.38
CA LYS A 69 6.33 -4.51 14.59
C LYS A 69 5.43 -5.02 15.72
N LYS A 70 4.27 -4.39 15.92
CA LYS A 70 3.28 -4.85 16.89
C LYS A 70 2.68 -6.19 16.50
N MET A 71 2.37 -6.39 15.21
CA MET A 71 1.80 -7.64 14.70
C MET A 71 2.80 -8.80 14.72
N GLU A 72 4.10 -8.57 14.57
CA GLU A 72 5.14 -9.59 14.70
C GLU A 72 5.20 -10.23 16.09
N LYS A 73 4.78 -9.49 17.13
CA LYS A 73 4.69 -10.02 18.52
C LYS A 73 3.53 -10.99 18.69
N ASN A 74 2.54 -10.96 17.80
CA ASN A 74 1.39 -11.88 17.89
C ASN A 74 1.78 -13.28 17.40
N LYS A 75 1.71 -14.27 18.32
CA LYS A 75 2.02 -15.67 18.03
C LYS A 75 1.09 -16.30 16.99
N LYS A 76 -0.15 -15.81 16.86
CA LYS A 76 -1.13 -16.30 15.87
C LYS A 76 -0.83 -15.89 14.43
N ILE A 77 0.08 -14.91 14.21
CA ILE A 77 0.51 -14.47 12.90
C ILE A 77 1.84 -15.13 12.58
N SER A 78 1.86 -15.94 11.53
CA SER A 78 3.05 -16.70 11.13
C SER A 78 3.92 -15.89 10.17
N GLN A 79 3.32 -15.11 9.27
CA GLN A 79 4.02 -14.35 8.25
C GLN A 79 3.27 -13.05 7.95
N ILE A 80 4.02 -12.00 7.62
CA ILE A 80 3.49 -10.72 7.14
C ILE A 80 4.09 -10.48 5.76
N LEU A 81 3.25 -10.33 4.74
CA LEU A 81 3.67 -9.90 3.41
C LEU A 81 3.50 -8.40 3.30
N VAL A 82 4.53 -7.70 2.86
CA VAL A 82 4.46 -6.28 2.52
C VAL A 82 4.76 -6.13 1.04
N THR A 83 3.83 -5.58 0.28
CA THR A 83 4.09 -5.26 -1.12
C THR A 83 4.21 -3.77 -1.34
N THR A 84 5.17 -3.37 -2.19
CA THR A 84 5.33 -1.98 -2.62
C THR A 84 5.44 -1.90 -4.14
N THR A 85 5.27 -0.68 -4.71
CA THR A 85 5.38 -0.46 -6.15
C THR A 85 6.74 0.11 -6.57
N THR A 86 7.46 0.76 -5.64
CA THR A 86 8.69 1.51 -5.94
C THR A 86 9.96 0.86 -5.41
N LEU A 87 11.07 1.03 -6.15
CA LEU A 87 12.39 0.58 -5.71
C LEU A 87 12.81 1.25 -4.39
N THR A 88 12.48 2.53 -4.21
CA THR A 88 12.82 3.28 -2.99
C THR A 88 12.15 2.70 -1.76
N SER A 89 10.85 2.35 -1.87
CA SER A 89 10.11 1.71 -0.78
C SER A 89 10.68 0.33 -0.44
N SER A 90 11.06 -0.46 -1.47
CA SER A 90 11.72 -1.76 -1.27
C SER A 90 13.06 -1.64 -0.54
N LYS A 91 13.92 -0.69 -0.96
CA LYS A 91 15.19 -0.40 -0.28
C LYS A 91 14.98 0.03 1.16
N LEU A 92 13.96 0.86 1.41
CA LEU A 92 13.63 1.29 2.77
C LEU A 92 13.12 0.12 3.63
N PHE A 93 12.26 -0.75 3.09
CA PHE A 93 11.78 -1.93 3.81
C PHE A 93 12.94 -2.80 4.33
N ASN A 94 13.97 -2.99 3.52
CA ASN A 94 15.14 -3.79 3.89
C ASN A 94 15.97 -3.19 5.05
N LYS A 95 15.82 -1.89 5.34
CA LYS A 95 16.45 -1.26 6.51
C LYS A 95 15.78 -1.67 7.83
N PHE A 96 14.51 -2.07 7.78
CA PHE A 96 13.82 -2.58 8.95
C PHE A 96 14.10 -4.07 9.08
N LYS A 97 14.78 -4.47 10.14
CA LYS A 97 15.08 -5.88 10.42
C LYS A 97 13.86 -6.60 10.99
N PHE A 98 12.84 -6.79 10.17
CA PHE A 98 11.65 -7.55 10.55
C PHE A 98 11.96 -9.05 10.71
N LYS A 99 11.26 -9.71 11.64
CA LYS A 99 11.41 -11.16 11.89
C LYS A 99 10.45 -12.01 11.07
N LYS A 100 9.20 -11.55 10.92
CA LYS A 100 8.12 -12.26 10.21
C LYS A 100 7.69 -11.57 8.93
N ALA A 101 8.04 -10.30 8.74
CA ALA A 101 7.65 -9.56 7.55
C ALA A 101 8.65 -9.77 6.41
N ILE A 102 8.12 -10.03 5.23
CA ILE A 102 8.84 -10.18 3.98
C ILE A 102 8.30 -9.19 2.96
N HIS A 103 9.13 -8.83 1.99
CA HIS A 103 8.77 -7.87 0.95
C HIS A 103 8.72 -8.54 -0.42
N GLN A 104 7.70 -8.17 -1.21
CA GLN A 104 7.59 -8.45 -2.64
C GLN A 104 7.08 -7.20 -3.38
N PHE A 105 7.46 -7.01 -4.65
CA PHE A 105 6.81 -6.00 -5.46
C PHE A 105 5.38 -6.38 -5.78
N PHE A 106 4.49 -5.39 -5.74
CA PHE A 106 3.09 -5.57 -6.11
C PHE A 106 2.98 -5.96 -7.59
N PRO A 107 2.14 -6.94 -7.95
CA PRO A 107 1.97 -7.33 -9.34
C PRO A 107 1.23 -6.25 -10.12
N ILE A 108 1.47 -6.17 -11.43
CA ILE A 108 0.63 -5.37 -12.32
C ILE A 108 -0.81 -5.84 -12.16
N ASP A 109 -1.76 -4.91 -12.05
CA ASP A 109 -3.17 -5.22 -11.77
C ASP A 109 -3.90 -5.86 -12.96
N ASN A 110 -3.26 -6.86 -13.59
CA ASN A 110 -3.86 -7.73 -14.59
C ASN A 110 -4.61 -8.87 -13.91
N ASN A 111 -5.75 -9.29 -14.48
CA ASN A 111 -6.61 -10.30 -13.87
C ASN A 111 -5.91 -11.64 -13.63
N SER A 112 -5.11 -12.12 -14.57
CA SER A 112 -4.40 -13.40 -14.45
C SER A 112 -3.23 -13.30 -13.47
N LEU A 113 -2.47 -12.20 -13.52
CA LEU A 113 -1.35 -11.97 -12.62
C LEU A 113 -1.80 -11.82 -11.15
N THR A 114 -2.87 -11.06 -10.91
CA THR A 114 -3.41 -10.90 -9.55
C THR A 114 -4.01 -12.21 -9.03
N LYS A 115 -4.65 -13.03 -9.89
CA LYS A 115 -5.11 -14.36 -9.51
C LYS A 115 -3.93 -15.24 -9.11
N LYS A 116 -2.87 -15.33 -9.95
CA LYS A 116 -1.65 -16.11 -9.66
C LYS A 116 -0.98 -15.66 -8.37
N PHE A 117 -0.93 -14.34 -8.12
CA PHE A 117 -0.42 -13.78 -6.86
C PHE A 117 -1.22 -14.27 -5.64
N LEU A 118 -2.54 -14.22 -5.71
CA LEU A 118 -3.41 -14.65 -4.63
C LEU A 118 -3.41 -16.18 -4.44
N ASP A 119 -3.27 -16.95 -5.50
CA ASP A 119 -3.16 -18.42 -5.44
C ASP A 119 -1.90 -18.83 -4.67
N TYR A 120 -0.78 -18.15 -4.90
CA TYR A 120 0.48 -18.44 -4.22
C TYR A 120 0.49 -17.94 -2.76
N TRP A 121 0.14 -16.66 -2.53
CA TRP A 121 0.24 -16.07 -1.19
C TRP A 121 -0.90 -16.46 -0.27
N SER A 122 -2.11 -16.67 -0.77
CA SER A 122 -3.32 -17.02 -0.02
C SER A 122 -3.42 -16.29 1.33
N PRO A 123 -3.47 -14.94 1.33
CA PRO A 123 -3.50 -14.18 2.57
C PRO A 123 -4.83 -14.38 3.32
N ASN A 124 -4.77 -14.44 4.65
CA ASN A 124 -5.98 -14.47 5.49
C ASN A 124 -6.66 -13.11 5.60
N LEU A 125 -5.87 -12.04 5.41
CA LEU A 125 -6.33 -10.65 5.44
C LEU A 125 -5.44 -9.82 4.53
N ALA A 126 -6.04 -9.00 3.66
CA ALA A 126 -5.36 -8.00 2.85
C ALA A 126 -5.66 -6.59 3.39
N ILE A 127 -4.64 -5.77 3.55
CA ILE A 127 -4.73 -4.39 4.06
C ILE A 127 -4.10 -3.45 3.04
N PHE A 128 -4.92 -2.62 2.42
CA PHE A 128 -4.52 -1.59 1.48
C PHE A 128 -4.40 -0.25 2.20
N ILE A 129 -3.37 0.53 1.86
CA ILE A 129 -3.08 1.78 2.54
C ILE A 129 -3.45 2.98 1.66
N GLU A 130 -4.07 3.98 2.25
CA GLU A 130 -4.44 5.28 1.66
C GLU A 130 -5.34 5.14 0.41
N SER A 131 -4.80 5.33 -0.79
CA SER A 131 -5.58 5.40 -2.04
C SER A 131 -5.35 4.20 -2.96
N GLU A 132 -4.84 3.09 -2.42
CA GLU A 132 -4.46 1.92 -3.20
C GLU A 132 -5.66 1.05 -3.57
N ILE A 133 -6.40 1.49 -4.58
CA ILE A 133 -7.59 0.81 -5.11
C ILE A 133 -7.26 0.19 -6.46
N TRP A 134 -7.09 -1.14 -6.49
CA TRP A 134 -6.68 -1.94 -7.64
C TRP A 134 -7.82 -2.87 -8.09
N PRO A 135 -8.58 -2.53 -9.14
CA PRO A 135 -9.85 -3.19 -9.46
C PRO A 135 -9.76 -4.70 -9.65
N ASN A 136 -8.77 -5.21 -10.39
CA ASN A 136 -8.64 -6.66 -10.60
C ASN A 136 -8.23 -7.38 -9.32
N MET A 137 -7.29 -6.82 -8.56
CA MET A 137 -6.87 -7.38 -7.27
C MET A 137 -8.05 -7.44 -6.30
N ILE A 138 -8.80 -6.35 -6.16
CA ILE A 138 -9.97 -6.28 -5.27
C ILE A 138 -11.04 -7.30 -5.68
N LYS A 139 -11.35 -7.41 -6.99
CA LYS A 139 -12.32 -8.39 -7.48
C LYS A 139 -11.84 -9.85 -7.31
N ASN A 140 -10.56 -10.11 -7.45
CA ASN A 140 -10.01 -11.44 -7.20
C ASN A 140 -9.96 -11.80 -5.71
N LEU A 141 -9.70 -10.84 -4.82
CA LEU A 141 -9.86 -11.02 -3.37
C LEU A 141 -11.30 -11.35 -2.99
N GLU A 142 -12.27 -10.64 -3.58
CA GLU A 142 -13.70 -10.88 -3.39
C GLU A 142 -14.09 -12.31 -3.81
N LYS A 143 -13.69 -12.72 -5.02
CA LYS A 143 -13.95 -14.09 -5.53
C LYS A 143 -13.37 -15.20 -4.64
N LYS A 144 -12.26 -14.90 -3.95
CA LYS A 144 -11.62 -15.85 -3.03
C LYS A 144 -12.11 -15.71 -1.59
N SER A 145 -13.10 -14.85 -1.33
CA SER A 145 -13.63 -14.55 0.01
C SER A 145 -12.54 -14.12 1.00
N ILE A 146 -11.45 -13.52 0.50
CA ILE A 146 -10.37 -12.98 1.34
C ILE A 146 -10.81 -11.62 1.89
N LYS A 147 -10.79 -11.50 3.21
CA LYS A 147 -11.11 -10.24 3.89
C LYS A 147 -10.13 -9.13 3.51
N LYS A 148 -10.66 -7.91 3.30
CA LYS A 148 -9.87 -6.76 2.89
C LYS A 148 -10.25 -5.49 3.65
N ILE A 149 -9.23 -4.77 4.08
CA ILE A 149 -9.36 -3.50 4.83
C ILE A 149 -8.69 -2.39 4.03
N LEU A 150 -9.35 -1.24 3.93
CA LEU A 150 -8.73 0.00 3.46
C LEU A 150 -8.35 0.83 4.70
N LEU A 151 -7.07 0.87 5.00
CA LEU A 151 -6.51 1.52 6.18
C LEU A 151 -5.95 2.90 5.84
N ASN A 152 -6.20 3.89 6.69
CA ASN A 152 -5.79 5.28 6.48
C ASN A 152 -6.32 5.85 5.15
N ALA A 153 -7.53 5.48 4.77
CA ALA A 153 -8.11 5.77 3.45
C ALA A 153 -8.14 7.27 3.17
N ARG A 154 -7.57 7.65 2.02
CA ARG A 154 -7.46 9.03 1.57
C ARG A 154 -8.22 9.24 0.27
N ILE A 155 -9.25 10.07 0.31
CA ILE A 155 -10.01 10.50 -0.86
C ILE A 155 -10.19 12.00 -0.81
N SER A 156 -9.55 12.72 -1.73
CA SER A 156 -9.76 14.16 -1.94
C SER A 156 -11.00 14.41 -2.80
N LYS A 157 -11.52 15.65 -2.81
CA LYS A 157 -12.61 16.08 -3.70
C LYS A 157 -12.34 15.72 -5.17
N LYS A 158 -11.12 15.97 -5.66
CA LYS A 158 -10.71 15.65 -7.03
C LYS A 158 -10.76 14.13 -7.30
N SER A 159 -10.29 13.33 -6.37
CA SER A 159 -10.33 11.86 -6.49
C SER A 159 -11.76 11.34 -6.43
N TYR A 160 -12.59 11.84 -5.51
CA TYR A 160 -14.00 11.49 -5.44
C TYR A 160 -14.74 11.78 -6.75
N ASN A 161 -14.55 12.97 -7.35
CA ASN A 161 -15.19 13.31 -8.61
C ASN A 161 -14.83 12.34 -9.75
N ARG A 162 -13.57 11.89 -9.81
CA ARG A 162 -13.13 10.86 -10.78
C ARG A 162 -13.80 9.51 -10.53
N TRP A 163 -13.87 9.07 -9.26
CA TRP A 163 -14.56 7.82 -8.91
C TRP A 163 -16.06 7.91 -9.21
N LYS A 164 -16.69 9.04 -8.92
CA LYS A 164 -18.11 9.27 -9.21
C LYS A 164 -18.46 9.08 -10.70
N LEU A 165 -17.56 9.48 -11.63
CA LEU A 165 -17.74 9.27 -13.06
C LEU A 165 -17.86 7.79 -13.45
N LEU A 166 -17.34 6.88 -12.63
CA LEU A 166 -17.41 5.43 -12.87
C LEU A 166 -18.71 4.81 -12.33
N GLY A 167 -19.59 5.58 -11.72
CA GLY A 167 -20.91 5.15 -11.24
C GLY A 167 -20.87 3.94 -10.31
N SER A 168 -21.77 2.98 -10.54
CA SER A 168 -21.91 1.76 -9.76
C SER A 168 -20.62 0.94 -9.67
N PHE A 169 -19.76 0.99 -10.69
CA PHE A 169 -18.48 0.27 -10.67
C PHE A 169 -17.57 0.72 -9.51
N SER A 170 -17.45 2.04 -9.29
CA SER A 170 -16.66 2.55 -8.17
C SER A 170 -17.30 2.20 -6.83
N GLU A 171 -18.63 2.35 -6.72
CA GLU A 171 -19.35 1.97 -5.51
C GLU A 171 -19.13 0.51 -5.15
N ASP A 172 -19.22 -0.41 -6.11
CA ASP A 172 -19.03 -1.84 -5.90
C ASP A 172 -17.60 -2.17 -5.44
N LEU A 173 -16.58 -1.46 -5.97
CA LEU A 173 -15.21 -1.61 -5.52
C LEU A 173 -15.05 -1.18 -4.06
N PHE A 174 -15.55 -0.02 -3.70
CA PHE A 174 -15.43 0.49 -2.33
C PHE A 174 -16.30 -0.27 -1.34
N LYS A 175 -17.51 -0.67 -1.71
CA LYS A 175 -18.41 -1.51 -0.90
C LYS A 175 -17.84 -2.89 -0.60
N SER A 176 -16.93 -3.38 -1.45
CA SER A 176 -16.33 -4.71 -1.29
C SER A 176 -15.33 -4.79 -0.13
N PHE A 177 -14.87 -3.67 0.42
CA PHE A 177 -14.03 -3.68 1.61
C PHE A 177 -14.84 -4.04 2.86
N ASP A 178 -14.32 -4.98 3.66
CA ASP A 178 -14.94 -5.41 4.92
C ASP A 178 -14.90 -4.31 6.00
N LEU A 179 -13.89 -3.42 5.90
CA LEU A 179 -13.74 -2.27 6.79
C LEU A 179 -12.94 -1.18 6.08
N THR A 180 -13.39 0.07 6.21
CA THR A 180 -12.66 1.25 5.72
C THR A 180 -12.41 2.22 6.87
N LEU A 181 -11.15 2.64 7.02
CA LEU A 181 -10.67 3.51 8.08
C LEU A 181 -10.14 4.81 7.46
N PRO A 182 -10.97 5.86 7.32
CA PRO A 182 -10.55 7.15 6.76
C PRO A 182 -9.47 7.82 7.59
N GLN A 183 -8.55 8.55 6.93
CA GLN A 183 -7.48 9.28 7.63
C GLN A 183 -7.93 10.61 8.25
N ASN A 184 -8.99 11.23 7.69
CA ASN A 184 -9.52 12.52 8.12
C ASN A 184 -11.01 12.63 7.81
N THR A 185 -11.64 13.71 8.30
CA THR A 185 -13.08 13.99 8.13
C THR A 185 -13.46 14.17 6.67
N GLU A 186 -12.63 14.84 5.87
CA GLU A 186 -12.87 15.03 4.43
C GLU A 186 -12.98 13.68 3.70
N SER A 187 -11.98 12.81 3.90
CA SER A 187 -12.00 11.46 3.30
C SER A 187 -13.20 10.64 3.79
N LYS A 188 -13.59 10.76 5.07
CA LYS A 188 -14.79 10.10 5.60
C LYS A 188 -16.05 10.52 4.85
N VAL A 189 -16.21 11.82 4.57
CA VAL A 189 -17.37 12.34 3.83
C VAL A 189 -17.44 11.74 2.43
N TYR A 190 -16.33 11.73 1.69
CA TYR A 190 -16.33 11.19 0.32
C TYR A 190 -16.48 9.67 0.27
N ILE A 191 -15.93 8.95 1.25
CA ILE A 191 -16.11 7.49 1.37
C ILE A 191 -17.58 7.15 1.66
N ASN A 192 -18.25 7.91 2.52
CA ASN A 192 -19.68 7.76 2.73
C ASN A 192 -20.50 7.96 1.44
N LYS A 193 -20.14 8.97 0.64
CA LYS A 193 -20.79 9.23 -0.67
C LYS A 193 -20.57 8.12 -1.69
N LEU A 194 -19.59 7.24 -1.49
CA LEU A 194 -19.35 6.01 -2.29
C LEU A 194 -20.08 4.79 -1.71
N ASN A 195 -21.03 5.01 -0.81
CA ASN A 195 -21.89 3.97 -0.24
C ASN A 195 -21.14 2.82 0.47
N VAL A 196 -19.99 3.11 1.09
CA VAL A 196 -19.23 2.11 1.85
C VAL A 196 -19.98 1.69 3.09
N LYS A 197 -20.11 0.37 3.32
CA LYS A 197 -20.96 -0.18 4.38
C LYS A 197 -20.38 -0.06 5.78
N LYS A 198 -19.06 -0.28 5.94
CA LYS A 198 -18.39 -0.33 7.24
C LYS A 198 -17.27 0.69 7.32
N ILE A 199 -17.55 1.81 7.96
CA ILE A 199 -16.58 2.89 8.17
C ILE A 199 -16.36 3.07 9.66
N LYS A 200 -15.08 3.09 10.07
CA LYS A 200 -14.68 3.47 11.42
C LYS A 200 -13.63 4.56 11.36
N PHE A 201 -13.87 5.69 11.99
CA PHE A 201 -12.91 6.80 12.00
C PHE A 201 -12.04 6.71 13.26
N LEU A 202 -10.73 6.54 13.07
CA LEU A 202 -9.74 6.42 14.16
C LEU A 202 -8.67 7.51 14.10
N GLY A 203 -8.73 8.41 13.11
CA GLY A 203 -7.69 9.41 12.85
C GLY A 203 -6.60 8.92 11.91
N ASN A 204 -5.57 9.74 11.74
CA ASN A 204 -4.50 9.46 10.77
C ASN A 204 -3.41 8.58 11.38
N LEU A 205 -3.15 7.45 10.73
CA LEU A 205 -2.15 6.48 11.14
C LEU A 205 -0.73 7.08 11.26
N LYS A 206 -0.44 8.13 10.52
CA LYS A 206 0.87 8.83 10.58
C LYS A 206 1.15 9.44 11.95
N PHE A 207 0.12 9.80 12.71
CA PHE A 207 0.29 10.30 14.08
C PHE A 207 0.54 9.21 15.12
N ALA A 208 0.29 7.95 14.78
CA ALA A 208 0.59 6.80 15.65
C ALA A 208 2.07 6.37 15.60
N GLN A 209 2.93 7.10 14.88
CA GLN A 209 4.35 6.78 14.72
C GLN A 209 5.18 7.40 15.85
N ASN A 210 4.92 7.00 17.09
CA ASN A 210 5.49 7.75 18.22
C ASN A 210 7.00 7.66 18.41
N ASP A 211 7.83 6.76 17.83
CA ASP A 211 9.20 6.64 18.34
C ASP A 211 10.32 6.28 17.36
N PHE A 212 10.05 6.13 16.04
CA PHE A 212 11.06 5.47 15.20
C PHE A 212 12.05 6.38 14.48
N PHE A 213 11.82 7.69 14.47
CA PHE A 213 12.65 8.63 13.70
C PHE A 213 13.18 9.84 14.46
N TYR A 214 12.99 9.89 15.77
CA TYR A 214 13.69 10.91 16.56
C TYR A 214 15.14 10.48 16.76
N ASN A 215 15.99 10.78 15.78
CA ASN A 215 17.39 10.96 16.10
C ASN A 215 17.48 12.11 17.09
N LYS A 216 17.88 11.83 18.32
CA LYS A 216 18.17 12.90 19.28
C LYS A 216 19.11 13.89 18.60
N PRO A 217 18.76 15.17 18.51
CA PRO A 217 19.61 16.14 17.83
C PRO A 217 21.01 16.11 18.44
N ASN A 218 22.04 16.12 17.59
CA ASN A 218 23.43 16.12 18.03
C ASN A 218 23.64 17.28 19.01
N TYR A 219 24.49 17.09 20.01
CA TYR A 219 24.82 18.10 21.02
C TYR A 219 25.23 19.45 20.40
N LYS A 220 26.03 19.42 19.31
CA LYS A 220 26.42 20.61 18.55
C LYS A 220 25.20 21.36 17.99
N PHE A 221 24.20 20.65 17.49
CA PHE A 221 22.97 21.25 16.96
C PHE A 221 22.10 21.84 18.07
N LYS A 222 22.00 21.17 19.22
CA LYS A 222 21.30 21.71 20.39
C LYS A 222 21.95 23.01 20.90
N LYS A 223 23.28 23.10 20.95
CA LYS A 223 24.03 24.28 21.32
C LYS A 223 23.80 25.44 20.34
N PHE A 224 23.81 25.11 19.03
CA PHE A 224 23.56 26.09 17.97
C PHE A 224 22.13 26.68 18.04
N ILE A 225 21.10 25.87 18.31
CA ILE A 225 19.70 26.32 18.45
C ILE A 225 19.53 27.25 19.65
N LYS A 226 20.22 27.00 20.75
CA LYS A 226 20.07 27.82 21.97
C LYS A 226 20.56 29.27 21.82
N THR A 227 21.42 29.53 20.86
CA THR A 227 22.09 30.83 20.68
C THR A 227 21.55 31.65 19.51
N LYS A 228 20.61 31.11 18.71
CA LYS A 228 20.13 31.77 17.48
C LYS A 228 18.61 31.62 17.28
N LYS A 229 17.98 32.64 16.70
CA LYS A 229 16.60 32.56 16.22
C LYS A 229 16.59 31.68 14.95
N LEU A 230 15.81 30.63 14.96
CA LEU A 230 15.69 29.67 13.84
C LEU A 230 14.34 29.84 13.18
N TRP A 231 14.39 29.93 11.85
CA TRP A 231 13.22 29.81 10.99
C TRP A 231 13.28 28.44 10.30
N CYS A 232 12.22 27.65 10.40
CA CYS A 232 12.12 26.37 9.73
C CYS A 232 10.94 26.41 8.74
N GLY A 233 11.23 26.37 7.44
CA GLY A 233 10.23 26.22 6.38
C GLY A 233 10.11 24.73 6.01
N LEU A 234 8.90 24.15 6.16
CA LEU A 234 8.60 22.78 5.76
C LEU A 234 7.61 22.80 4.60
N SER A 235 8.02 22.28 3.45
CA SER A 235 7.12 22.07 2.27
C SER A 235 6.27 23.30 1.93
N THR A 236 6.89 24.47 1.85
CA THR A 236 6.22 25.67 1.33
C THR A 236 6.06 25.50 -0.18
N HIS A 237 4.83 25.20 -0.64
CA HIS A 237 4.41 25.19 -2.05
C HIS A 237 3.56 26.40 -2.34
#